data_9a65e99c850a49b83681a18bd109d7df
#
_entry.id   9a65e99c850a49b83681a18bd109d7df
#
_cell.length_a   1.000
_cell.length_b   1.000
_cell.length_c   1.000
_cell.angle_alpha   90.00
_cell.angle_beta   90.00
_cell.angle_gamma   90.00
#
_symmetry.space_group_name_H-M   'P 1'
#
loop_
_entity.id
_entity.type
_entity.pdbx_description
1 polymer ?
#
loop_
_entity_poly.entity_id
_entity_poly.type
_entity_poly.pdbx_seq_one_letter_code
_entity_poly.pdbx_strand_id
1 'polypeptide(L)'
;MNESMVTPYPLVDITPRVALVDKIRYPMAGMLSHQVSVGIYNPDTQKTVYLNTGDPTNRYFTNISWAPDGKSLYLIELNREQNHAKLCRYDSKTGELMSTLMEETHTKYVEPQHPILFLPWDHTLFIYQSQRDGYNHLYLYNTDGKLIRQLTRGECWCKRFWGSTPRRGK
;
A
#
# COMPACT_ATOMS: atom_id res chain seq x y z
N MET A 1 -9.52 -9.85 -8.55
CA MET A 1 -10.16 -9.89 -7.22
C MET A 1 -11.21 -10.99 -7.23
N ASN A 2 -11.21 -11.86 -6.21
CA ASN A 2 -12.25 -12.87 -5.99
C ASN A 2 -13.06 -12.47 -4.76
N GLU A 3 -14.37 -12.30 -4.90
CA GLU A 3 -15.30 -11.93 -3.84
C GLU A 3 -16.45 -12.93 -3.68
N SER A 4 -16.36 -14.09 -4.31
CA SER A 4 -17.42 -15.10 -4.29
C SER A 4 -17.79 -15.58 -2.89
N MET A 5 -16.82 -15.55 -1.95
CA MET A 5 -16.99 -15.92 -0.55
C MET A 5 -17.54 -14.79 0.34
N VAL A 6 -17.61 -13.56 -0.18
CA VAL A 6 -18.08 -12.41 0.59
C VAL A 6 -19.61 -12.41 0.67
N THR A 7 -20.13 -12.28 1.86
CA THR A 7 -21.58 -12.26 2.10
C THR A 7 -22.24 -11.05 1.43
N PRO A 8 -23.35 -11.24 0.68
CA PRO A 8 -24.10 -10.13 0.14
C PRO A 8 -24.68 -9.26 1.26
N TYR A 9 -24.52 -7.95 1.13
CA TYR A 9 -25.09 -6.94 2.02
C TYR A 9 -26.19 -6.18 1.29
N PRO A 10 -27.41 -6.06 1.86
CA PRO A 10 -28.50 -5.34 1.23
C PRO A 10 -28.34 -3.83 1.42
N LEU A 11 -28.32 -3.09 0.32
CA LEU A 11 -28.47 -1.63 0.30
C LEU A 11 -29.91 -1.31 -0.10
N VAL A 12 -30.61 -0.57 0.75
CA VAL A 12 -31.98 -0.17 0.47
C VAL A 12 -31.98 1.23 -0.13
N ASP A 13 -32.45 1.33 -1.38
CA ASP A 13 -32.67 2.60 -2.06
C ASP A 13 -34.14 3.02 -1.78
N ILE A 14 -34.29 4.11 -1.03
CA ILE A 14 -35.57 4.69 -0.66
C ILE A 14 -36.00 5.88 -1.54
N THR A 15 -35.20 6.21 -2.55
CA THR A 15 -35.50 7.34 -3.44
C THR A 15 -36.71 7.09 -4.38
N PRO A 16 -36.95 5.87 -4.90
CA PRO A 16 -38.16 5.59 -5.65
C PRO A 16 -39.34 5.41 -4.72
N ARG A 17 -40.54 5.55 -5.29
CA ARG A 17 -41.83 5.42 -4.54
C ARG A 17 -41.96 4.07 -3.81
N VAL A 18 -41.45 2.99 -4.43
CA VAL A 18 -41.32 1.68 -3.81
C VAL A 18 -39.84 1.43 -3.63
N ALA A 19 -39.39 1.19 -2.40
CA ALA A 19 -38.01 0.96 -2.08
C ALA A 19 -37.46 -0.25 -2.85
N LEU A 20 -36.25 -0.11 -3.37
CA LEU A 20 -35.50 -1.17 -4.06
C LEU A 20 -34.39 -1.68 -3.15
N VAL A 21 -34.05 -2.97 -3.31
CA VAL A 21 -32.94 -3.57 -2.58
C VAL A 21 -31.86 -3.96 -3.58
N ASP A 22 -30.71 -3.30 -3.49
CA ASP A 22 -29.49 -3.72 -4.19
C ASP A 22 -28.62 -4.58 -3.25
N LYS A 23 -27.91 -5.53 -3.80
CA LYS A 23 -27.03 -6.42 -3.03
C LYS A 23 -25.60 -6.25 -3.50
N ILE A 24 -24.75 -5.76 -2.61
CA ILE A 24 -23.32 -5.66 -2.85
C ILE A 24 -22.55 -6.70 -2.03
N ARG A 25 -21.37 -7.09 -2.51
CA ARG A 25 -20.43 -7.90 -1.75
C ARG A 25 -19.67 -6.99 -0.78
N TYR A 26 -20.02 -7.06 0.50
CA TYR A 26 -19.41 -6.22 1.54
C TYR A 26 -18.84 -7.08 2.67
N PRO A 27 -17.51 -7.07 2.86
CA PRO A 27 -16.84 -7.86 3.89
C PRO A 27 -17.04 -7.22 5.27
N MET A 28 -18.10 -7.58 5.94
CA MET A 28 -18.41 -7.11 7.29
C MET A 28 -17.39 -7.64 8.32
N ALA A 29 -17.31 -6.98 9.48
CA ALA A 29 -16.44 -7.41 10.58
C ALA A 29 -16.73 -8.86 10.99
N GLY A 30 -15.66 -9.66 11.21
CA GLY A 30 -15.76 -11.07 11.56
C GLY A 30 -16.17 -12.01 10.43
N MET A 31 -16.47 -11.50 9.22
CA MET A 31 -16.85 -12.30 8.06
C MET A 31 -15.70 -12.41 7.04
N LEU A 32 -15.85 -13.34 6.09
CA LEU A 32 -14.86 -13.53 5.03
C LEU A 32 -14.72 -12.26 4.17
N SER A 33 -13.49 -11.92 3.84
CA SER A 33 -13.15 -10.82 2.95
C SER A 33 -12.86 -11.33 1.55
N HIS A 34 -12.86 -10.40 0.59
CA HIS A 34 -12.40 -10.67 -0.76
C HIS A 34 -10.90 -10.99 -0.79
N GLN A 35 -10.48 -11.76 -1.78
CA GLN A 35 -9.09 -12.09 -2.04
C GLN A 35 -8.60 -11.31 -3.26
N VAL A 36 -7.48 -10.63 -3.11
CA VAL A 36 -6.92 -9.76 -4.15
C VAL A 36 -5.56 -10.29 -4.56
N SER A 37 -5.28 -10.26 -5.86
CA SER A 37 -3.96 -10.45 -6.44
C SER A 37 -3.52 -9.18 -7.15
N VAL A 38 -2.22 -8.90 -7.14
CA VAL A 38 -1.62 -7.78 -7.86
C VAL A 38 -0.91 -8.33 -9.08
N GLY A 39 -1.20 -7.75 -10.25
CA GLY A 39 -0.57 -8.15 -11.52
C GLY A 39 0.07 -6.96 -12.22
N ILE A 40 1.17 -7.22 -12.91
CA ILE A 40 1.91 -6.30 -13.75
C ILE A 40 1.63 -6.66 -15.21
N TYR A 41 0.92 -5.80 -15.93
CA TYR A 41 0.64 -5.99 -17.34
C TYR A 41 1.71 -5.32 -18.21
N ASN A 42 2.26 -6.07 -19.15
CA ASN A 42 3.19 -5.56 -20.16
C ASN A 42 2.42 -5.35 -21.48
N PRO A 43 2.25 -4.11 -21.96
CA PRO A 43 1.48 -3.82 -23.16
C PRO A 43 2.14 -4.34 -24.45
N ASP A 44 3.47 -4.40 -24.51
CA ASP A 44 4.19 -4.86 -25.71
C ASP A 44 4.05 -6.36 -25.94
N THR A 45 4.11 -7.13 -24.88
CA THR A 45 3.99 -8.59 -24.92
C THR A 45 2.58 -9.09 -24.66
N GLN A 46 1.66 -8.22 -24.22
CA GLN A 46 0.29 -8.53 -23.81
C GLN A 46 0.21 -9.59 -22.71
N LYS A 47 1.25 -9.70 -21.89
CA LYS A 47 1.32 -10.67 -20.78
C LYS A 47 1.17 -9.98 -19.43
N THR A 48 0.54 -10.68 -18.50
CA THR A 48 0.45 -10.28 -17.10
C THR A 48 1.31 -11.20 -16.25
N VAL A 49 2.16 -10.61 -15.43
CA VAL A 49 2.90 -11.30 -14.37
C VAL A 49 2.21 -11.00 -13.06
N TYR A 50 1.77 -12.01 -12.32
CA TYR A 50 1.19 -11.83 -11.00
C TYR A 50 2.27 -11.91 -9.93
N LEU A 51 2.18 -11.04 -8.91
CA LEU A 51 3.08 -11.08 -7.78
C LEU A 51 2.81 -12.33 -6.95
N ASN A 52 3.89 -13.02 -6.56
CA ASN A 52 3.82 -14.16 -5.66
C ASN A 52 3.73 -13.68 -4.21
N THR A 53 2.55 -13.22 -3.84
CA THR A 53 2.28 -12.70 -2.49
C THR A 53 1.93 -13.80 -1.49
N GLY A 54 1.81 -15.06 -1.92
CA GLY A 54 1.34 -16.17 -1.08
C GLY A 54 -0.18 -16.12 -0.86
N ASP A 55 -0.63 -16.59 0.30
CA ASP A 55 -2.06 -16.62 0.64
C ASP A 55 -2.64 -15.20 0.77
N PRO A 56 -3.62 -14.80 -0.08
CA PRO A 56 -4.23 -13.47 -0.02
C PRO A 56 -5.30 -13.33 1.07
N THR A 57 -5.55 -14.38 1.85
CA THR A 57 -6.57 -14.38 2.89
C THR A 57 -6.19 -13.44 4.03
N ASN A 58 -7.17 -12.63 4.48
CA ASN A 58 -7.03 -11.72 5.62
C ASN A 58 -5.89 -10.70 5.50
N ARG A 59 -5.64 -10.20 4.30
CA ARG A 59 -4.71 -9.08 4.07
C ARG A 59 -5.12 -8.21 2.91
N TYR A 60 -4.53 -7.03 2.89
CA TYR A 60 -4.72 -6.01 1.88
C TYR A 60 -3.39 -5.65 1.22
N PHE A 61 -3.44 -5.29 -0.06
CA PHE A 61 -2.31 -4.78 -0.83
C PHE A 61 -2.60 -3.34 -1.22
N THR A 62 -1.76 -2.42 -0.80
CA THR A 62 -1.98 -0.99 -0.98
C THR A 62 -0.68 -0.24 -1.27
N ASN A 63 -0.80 1.05 -1.64
CA ASN A 63 0.33 1.97 -1.77
C ASN A 63 1.42 1.47 -2.72
N ILE A 64 1.01 1.10 -3.93
CA ILE A 64 1.90 0.59 -4.97
C ILE A 64 2.80 1.71 -5.50
N SER A 65 4.10 1.45 -5.59
CA SER A 65 5.10 2.34 -6.18
C SER A 65 6.05 1.57 -7.09
N TRP A 66 6.35 2.15 -8.25
CA TRP A 66 7.41 1.63 -9.11
C TRP A 66 8.77 2.13 -8.67
N ALA A 67 9.77 1.25 -8.72
CA ALA A 67 11.16 1.72 -8.72
C ALA A 67 11.41 2.59 -9.96
N PRO A 68 12.22 3.65 -9.86
CA PRO A 68 12.49 4.54 -11.01
C PRO A 68 13.11 3.83 -12.23
N ASP A 69 13.77 2.70 -12.02
CA ASP A 69 14.34 1.88 -13.10
C ASP A 69 13.35 0.86 -13.71
N GLY A 70 12.13 0.79 -13.19
CA GLY A 70 11.07 -0.12 -13.63
C GLY A 70 11.30 -1.60 -13.31
N LYS A 71 12.39 -1.94 -12.59
CA LYS A 71 12.75 -3.36 -12.31
C LYS A 71 12.07 -3.94 -11.09
N SER A 72 11.56 -3.09 -10.22
CA SER A 72 10.91 -3.52 -8.98
C SER A 72 9.61 -2.78 -8.74
N LEU A 73 8.67 -3.49 -8.13
CA LEU A 73 7.43 -2.93 -7.61
C LEU A 73 7.48 -2.99 -6.08
N TYR A 74 7.13 -1.88 -5.46
CA TYR A 74 6.99 -1.77 -4.02
C TYR A 74 5.52 -1.66 -3.66
N LEU A 75 5.09 -2.37 -2.64
CA LEU A 75 3.74 -2.26 -2.12
C LEU A 75 3.71 -2.52 -0.61
N ILE A 76 2.65 -2.07 0.03
CA ILE A 76 2.41 -2.34 1.44
C ILE A 76 1.38 -3.47 1.55
N GLU A 77 1.78 -4.52 2.25
CA GLU A 77 0.89 -5.56 2.73
C GLU A 77 0.40 -5.19 4.14
N LEU A 78 -0.91 -5.13 4.32
CA LEU A 78 -1.54 -4.81 5.59
C LEU A 78 -2.40 -6.01 6.03
N ASN A 79 -2.27 -6.44 7.28
CA ASN A 79 -3.10 -7.51 7.81
C ASN A 79 -4.58 -7.09 7.96
N ARG A 80 -5.47 -8.05 8.15
CA ARG A 80 -6.92 -7.81 8.27
C ARG A 80 -7.28 -6.92 9.47
N GLU A 81 -6.57 -7.06 10.57
CA GLU A 81 -6.74 -6.25 11.78
C GLU A 81 -6.21 -4.83 11.60
N GLN A 82 -5.52 -4.55 10.49
CA GLN A 82 -4.95 -3.25 10.14
C GLN A 82 -4.00 -2.70 11.21
N ASN A 83 -3.26 -3.56 11.87
CA ASN A 83 -2.30 -3.18 12.90
C ASN A 83 -0.86 -3.63 12.61
N HIS A 84 -0.64 -4.28 11.47
CA HIS A 84 0.68 -4.72 11.00
C HIS A 84 0.80 -4.49 9.49
N ALA A 85 1.70 -3.61 9.12
CA ALA A 85 2.03 -3.26 7.74
C ALA A 85 3.46 -3.68 7.40
N LYS A 86 3.66 -4.23 6.18
CA LYS A 86 4.97 -4.62 5.64
C LYS A 86 5.19 -3.91 4.32
N LEU A 87 6.32 -3.21 4.18
CA LEU A 87 6.75 -2.71 2.87
C LEU A 87 7.55 -3.79 2.16
N CYS A 88 6.99 -4.33 1.08
CA CYS A 88 7.54 -5.41 0.30
C CYS A 88 8.04 -4.93 -1.06
N ARG A 89 9.17 -5.48 -1.52
CA ARG A 89 9.74 -5.25 -2.84
C ARG A 89 9.65 -6.52 -3.67
N TYR A 90 9.09 -6.41 -4.87
CA TYR A 90 8.89 -7.50 -5.82
C TYR A 90 9.66 -7.24 -7.11
N ASP A 91 10.19 -8.31 -7.73
CA ASP A 91 10.75 -8.25 -9.07
C ASP A 91 9.63 -8.06 -10.10
N SER A 92 9.78 -7.07 -10.99
CA SER A 92 8.72 -6.72 -11.95
C SER A 92 8.57 -7.71 -13.11
N LYS A 93 9.57 -8.55 -13.37
CA LYS A 93 9.56 -9.53 -14.46
C LYS A 93 9.08 -10.89 -14.03
N THR A 94 9.43 -11.30 -12.80
CA THR A 94 9.10 -12.64 -12.28
C THR A 94 7.93 -12.62 -11.32
N GLY A 95 7.64 -11.46 -10.69
CA GLY A 95 6.64 -11.35 -9.63
C GLY A 95 7.10 -11.88 -8.27
N GLU A 96 8.35 -12.32 -8.15
CA GLU A 96 8.87 -12.89 -6.91
C GLU A 96 9.19 -11.82 -5.86
N LEU A 97 8.93 -12.16 -4.58
CA LEU A 97 9.30 -11.31 -3.45
C LEU A 97 10.82 -11.28 -3.32
N MET A 98 11.40 -10.09 -3.49
CA MET A 98 12.84 -9.88 -3.33
C MET A 98 13.21 -9.64 -1.87
N SER A 99 12.44 -8.81 -1.17
CA SER A 99 12.69 -8.48 0.24
C SER A 99 11.49 -7.82 0.90
N THR A 100 11.39 -7.99 2.22
CA THR A 100 10.58 -7.14 3.10
C THR A 100 11.51 -6.08 3.69
N LEU A 101 11.30 -4.82 3.35
CA LEU A 101 12.20 -3.71 3.68
C LEU A 101 12.00 -3.19 5.10
N MET A 102 10.75 -3.15 5.53
CA MET A 102 10.39 -2.69 6.87
C MET A 102 9.03 -3.24 7.27
N GLU A 103 8.82 -3.31 8.56
CA GLU A 103 7.53 -3.63 9.17
C GLU A 103 7.15 -2.55 10.17
N GLU A 104 5.87 -2.24 10.24
CA GLU A 104 5.30 -1.31 11.21
C GLU A 104 4.12 -1.96 11.91
N THR A 105 4.15 -1.94 13.24
CA THR A 105 3.10 -2.52 14.07
C THR A 105 2.61 -1.49 15.08
N HIS A 106 1.33 -1.56 15.41
CA HIS A 106 0.75 -0.72 16.44
C HIS A 106 -0.34 -1.48 17.20
N THR A 107 -0.54 -1.18 18.48
CA THR A 107 -1.54 -1.85 19.33
C THR A 107 -2.98 -1.58 18.92
N LYS A 108 -3.24 -0.47 18.21
CA LYS A 108 -4.56 -0.09 17.73
C LYS A 108 -4.66 -0.29 16.22
N TYR A 109 -3.93 0.52 15.43
CA TYR A 109 -3.95 0.46 13.96
C TYR A 109 -2.69 1.09 13.36
N VAL A 110 -2.35 0.64 12.15
CA VAL A 110 -1.39 1.25 11.23
C VAL A 110 -2.15 1.68 9.99
N GLU A 111 -1.99 2.92 9.58
CA GLU A 111 -2.70 3.50 8.44
C GLU A 111 -1.72 4.02 7.39
N PRO A 112 -1.27 3.18 6.44
CA PRO A 112 -0.42 3.61 5.34
C PRO A 112 -1.20 4.52 4.38
N GLN A 113 -1.00 5.83 4.46
CA GLN A 113 -1.80 6.80 3.70
C GLN A 113 -1.28 7.04 2.29
N HIS A 114 0.02 6.89 2.06
CA HIS A 114 0.66 7.24 0.81
C HIS A 114 1.68 6.19 0.36
N PRO A 115 1.81 5.99 -0.96
CA PRO A 115 2.92 5.21 -1.52
C PRO A 115 4.28 5.82 -1.14
N ILE A 116 5.33 5.01 -1.16
CA ILE A 116 6.69 5.53 -1.02
C ILE A 116 7.03 6.45 -2.18
N LEU A 117 7.82 7.47 -1.93
CA LEU A 117 8.26 8.42 -2.95
C LEU A 117 9.78 8.37 -3.08
N PHE A 118 10.27 7.89 -4.21
CA PHE A 118 11.70 7.92 -4.54
C PHE A 118 12.21 9.34 -4.75
N LEU A 119 13.44 9.60 -4.33
CA LEU A 119 14.07 10.90 -4.61
C LEU A 119 14.50 10.97 -6.07
N PRO A 120 14.15 12.04 -6.83
CA PRO A 120 14.47 12.13 -8.26
C PRO A 120 15.97 12.17 -8.59
N TRP A 121 16.80 12.56 -7.63
CA TRP A 121 18.26 12.69 -7.78
C TRP A 121 19.04 11.54 -7.15
N ASP A 122 18.39 10.68 -6.37
CA ASP A 122 18.98 9.52 -5.75
C ASP A 122 17.94 8.41 -5.62
N HIS A 123 17.91 7.52 -6.58
CA HIS A 123 16.97 6.42 -6.65
C HIS A 123 17.23 5.30 -5.61
N THR A 124 18.31 5.40 -4.84
CA THR A 124 18.59 4.52 -3.71
C THR A 124 17.91 4.97 -2.43
N LEU A 125 17.25 6.13 -2.45
CA LEU A 125 16.55 6.71 -1.33
C LEU A 125 15.07 6.94 -1.63
N PHE A 126 14.24 6.73 -0.62
CA PHE A 126 12.80 7.04 -0.70
C PHE A 126 12.28 7.64 0.60
N ILE A 127 11.18 8.36 0.49
CA ILE A 127 10.42 8.90 1.62
C ILE A 127 9.24 7.98 1.90
N TYR A 128 9.09 7.63 3.17
CA TYR A 128 7.93 6.91 3.71
C TYR A 128 7.22 7.79 4.74
N GLN A 129 5.89 7.79 4.73
CA GLN A 129 5.06 8.46 5.74
C GLN A 129 4.59 7.46 6.78
N SER A 130 4.71 7.82 8.07
CA SER A 130 4.34 6.95 9.18
C SER A 130 3.85 7.76 10.37
N GLN A 131 2.92 7.15 11.12
CA GLN A 131 2.37 7.70 12.37
C GLN A 131 3.00 7.09 13.63
N ARG A 132 4.15 6.43 13.50
CA ARG A 132 4.80 5.64 14.55
C ARG A 132 5.16 6.39 15.82
N ASP A 133 5.26 7.71 15.74
CA ASP A 133 5.55 8.59 16.88
C ASP A 133 4.32 9.43 17.34
N GLY A 134 3.11 9.04 16.92
CA GLY A 134 1.84 9.65 17.28
C GLY A 134 1.30 10.68 16.27
N TYR A 135 2.16 11.18 15.37
CA TYR A 135 1.79 12.11 14.30
C TYR A 135 2.31 11.60 12.95
N ASN A 136 1.65 11.98 11.84
CA ASN A 136 2.09 11.58 10.52
C ASN A 136 3.31 12.37 10.08
N HIS A 137 4.47 11.70 10.04
CA HIS A 137 5.75 12.31 9.72
C HIS A 137 6.45 11.62 8.55
N LEU A 138 7.44 12.32 8.00
CA LEU A 138 8.26 11.88 6.89
C LEU A 138 9.54 11.22 7.40
N TYR A 139 9.84 10.05 6.86
CA TYR A 139 11.04 9.27 7.17
C TYR A 139 11.80 8.96 5.89
N LEU A 140 13.10 9.19 5.90
CA LEU A 140 14.01 8.87 4.80
C LEU A 140 14.59 7.49 5.00
N TYR A 141 14.41 6.61 4.02
CA TYR A 141 14.93 5.26 3.96
C TYR A 141 15.81 5.06 2.73
N ASN A 142 16.72 4.08 2.79
CA ASN A 142 17.36 3.55 1.59
C ASN A 142 16.59 2.31 1.06
N THR A 143 16.93 1.89 -0.15
CA THR A 143 16.31 0.74 -0.83
C THR A 143 16.66 -0.63 -0.22
N ASP A 144 17.54 -0.67 0.80
CA ASP A 144 17.81 -1.85 1.62
C ASP A 144 16.92 -1.93 2.86
N GLY A 145 16.03 -0.93 3.06
CA GLY A 145 15.11 -0.87 4.19
C GLY A 145 15.70 -0.21 5.44
N LYS A 146 16.90 0.39 5.36
CA LYS A 146 17.52 1.08 6.49
C LYS A 146 16.95 2.49 6.63
N LEU A 147 16.44 2.80 7.83
CA LEU A 147 16.08 4.17 8.19
C LEU A 147 17.33 5.04 8.26
N ILE A 148 17.38 6.10 7.43
CA ILE A 148 18.46 7.08 7.42
C ILE A 148 18.19 8.17 8.46
N ARG A 149 16.98 8.75 8.43
CA ARG A 149 16.55 9.74 9.43
C ARG A 149 15.06 10.07 9.34
N GLN A 150 14.50 10.58 10.41
CA GLN A 150 13.21 11.27 10.42
C GLN A 150 13.41 12.70 9.90
N LEU A 151 12.59 13.11 8.93
CA LEU A 151 12.71 14.42 8.27
C LEU A 151 11.88 15.51 8.95
N THR A 152 10.71 15.15 9.49
CA THR A 152 9.79 16.06 10.16
C THR A 152 9.47 15.55 11.57
N ARG A 153 9.23 16.47 12.50
CA ARG A 153 8.94 16.17 13.91
C ARG A 153 7.98 17.20 14.48
N GLY A 154 7.38 16.90 15.64
CA GLY A 154 6.53 17.80 16.40
C GLY A 154 5.07 17.41 16.37
N GLU A 155 4.23 18.15 17.08
CA GLU A 155 2.79 17.91 17.19
C GLU A 155 2.05 18.45 15.96
N CYS A 156 2.39 17.93 14.78
CA CYS A 156 1.79 18.34 13.52
C CYS A 156 1.67 17.17 12.52
N TRP A 157 0.66 17.22 11.64
CA TRP A 157 0.44 16.25 10.60
C TRP A 157 1.02 16.70 9.26
N CYS A 158 1.91 15.89 8.69
CA CYS A 158 2.27 16.01 7.29
C CYS A 158 1.14 15.39 6.44
N LYS A 159 0.16 16.19 6.03
CA LYS A 159 -0.99 15.69 5.24
C LYS A 159 -0.57 15.18 3.87
N ARG A 160 0.37 15.85 3.23
CA ARG A 160 0.82 15.52 1.88
C ARG A 160 2.24 16.02 1.63
N PHE A 161 3.05 15.18 1.02
CA PHE A 161 4.35 15.57 0.47
C PHE A 161 4.20 15.77 -1.05
N TRP A 162 4.48 16.99 -1.55
CA TRP A 162 4.22 17.36 -2.96
C TRP A 162 5.39 17.07 -3.89
N GLY A 163 6.55 16.76 -3.35
CA GLY A 163 7.74 16.49 -4.11
C GLY A 163 9.00 16.96 -3.41
N SER A 164 10.12 16.68 -4.04
CA SER A 164 11.45 17.05 -3.57
C SER A 164 12.20 17.74 -4.70
N THR A 165 12.96 18.77 -4.38
CA THR A 165 13.86 19.44 -5.31
C THR A 165 15.30 19.32 -4.83
N PRO A 166 16.27 19.03 -5.71
CA PRO A 166 17.67 19.11 -5.33
C PRO A 166 18.01 20.53 -4.90
N ARG A 167 18.79 20.70 -3.82
CA ARG A 167 19.37 22.01 -3.52
C ARG A 167 20.21 22.44 -4.71
N ARG A 168 19.86 23.51 -5.37
CA ARG A 168 20.80 24.19 -6.25
C ARG A 168 21.92 24.69 -5.34
N GLY A 169 23.11 24.10 -5.46
CA GLY A 169 24.30 24.60 -4.79
C GLY A 169 24.46 26.08 -5.15
N LYS A 170 24.69 26.92 -4.12
CA LYS A 170 25.20 28.26 -4.32
C LYS A 170 26.68 28.17 -4.64
#